data_9f8f996ba59cb61b5c84d93840d4ac57
#
_entry.id   9f8f996ba59cb61b5c84d93840d4ac57
#
_cell.length_a   1.000
_cell.length_b   1.000
_cell.length_c   1.000
_cell.angle_alpha   90.00
_cell.angle_beta   90.00
_cell.angle_gamma   90.00
#
_symmetry.space_group_name_H-M   'P 1'
#
loop_
_entity.id
_entity.type
_entity.pdbx_description
1 polymer ?
#
loop_
_entity_poly.entity_id
_entity_poly.type
_entity_poly.pdbx_seq_one_letter_code
_entity_poly.pdbx_strand_id
1 'polypeptide(L)'
;MNKSTLRKIYNSFNRKRLKNTEITLIASNCNGCCILNDLGLRFNSPFVNLWVEPAEFVRLCGDLENYMRQELQFLPSTPQTLYPVALLGDVKLYFQHYDSEAAVREAWDHRKARMDFDHLYFLFTDHDGCTEQDLQQFDQLEAKHNAVLCHKPHPDIRSAVYIRGFEEKPCIGMSMRYRSKFSIRKYYDDFDYVAWFNEL
;
A
#
# COMPACT_ATOMS: atom_id res chain seq x y z
N MET A 1 1.57 16.13 27.28
CA MET A 1 1.33 16.23 25.82
C MET A 1 0.53 15.03 25.38
N ASN A 2 -0.53 15.21 24.60
CA ASN A 2 -1.36 14.07 24.20
C ASN A 2 -0.69 13.26 23.07
N LYS A 3 -1.14 12.02 22.87
CA LYS A 3 -0.57 11.06 21.91
C LYS A 3 -0.60 11.59 20.48
N SER A 4 -1.66 12.28 20.08
CA SER A 4 -1.81 12.87 18.75
C SER A 4 -0.73 13.94 18.48
N THR A 5 -0.47 14.81 19.46
CA THR A 5 0.58 15.84 19.35
C THR A 5 1.97 15.21 19.21
N LEU A 6 2.26 14.17 19.99
CA LEU A 6 3.53 13.45 19.90
C LEU A 6 3.69 12.76 18.53
N ARG A 7 2.61 12.17 18.00
CA ARG A 7 2.63 11.59 16.64
C ARG A 7 2.90 12.66 15.56
N LYS A 8 2.31 13.84 15.69
CA LYS A 8 2.59 14.96 14.76
C LYS A 8 4.07 15.37 14.77
N ILE A 9 4.70 15.37 15.95
CA ILE A 9 6.14 15.66 16.08
C ILE A 9 6.97 14.56 15.40
N TYR A 10 6.64 13.29 15.64
CA TYR A 10 7.29 12.14 14.98
C TYR A 10 7.16 12.24 13.45
N ASN A 11 5.96 12.52 12.94
CA ASN A 11 5.73 12.69 11.51
C ASN A 11 6.49 13.90 10.96
N SER A 12 6.58 15.02 11.70
CA SER A 12 7.36 16.19 11.31
C SER A 12 8.86 15.88 11.19
N PHE A 13 9.38 15.05 12.09
CA PHE A 13 10.76 14.57 12.00
C PHE A 13 10.97 13.72 10.73
N ASN A 14 10.08 12.78 10.44
CA ASN A 14 10.15 11.95 9.24
C ASN A 14 10.04 12.79 7.95
N ARG A 15 9.17 13.80 7.93
CA ARG A 15 9.06 14.74 6.80
C ARG A 15 10.35 15.51 6.55
N LYS A 16 11.11 15.86 7.59
CA LYS A 16 12.44 16.52 7.44
C LYS A 16 13.51 15.58 6.92
N ARG A 17 13.41 14.28 7.21
CA ARG A 17 14.32 13.25 6.68
C ARG A 17 14.04 12.93 5.22
N LEU A 18 12.80 13.11 4.77
CA LEU A 18 12.37 12.84 3.40
C LEU A 18 12.99 13.86 2.46
N LYS A 19 13.68 13.35 1.43
CA LYS A 19 14.31 14.16 0.38
C LYS A 19 13.58 14.00 -0.95
N ASN A 20 13.17 12.77 -1.28
CA ASN A 20 12.42 12.49 -2.49
C ASN A 20 10.92 12.67 -2.23
N THR A 21 10.27 13.52 -3.02
CA THR A 21 8.83 13.78 -2.97
C THR A 21 8.11 13.34 -4.25
N GLU A 22 8.86 12.91 -5.27
CA GLU A 22 8.36 12.40 -6.54
C GLU A 22 8.14 10.88 -6.39
N ILE A 23 6.99 10.52 -5.80
CA ILE A 23 6.67 9.15 -5.44
C ILE A 23 5.33 8.77 -6.05
N THR A 24 5.32 7.74 -6.88
CA THR A 24 4.12 7.05 -7.34
C THR A 24 4.01 5.72 -6.61
N LEU A 25 3.29 5.69 -5.52
CA LEU A 25 3.16 4.51 -4.66
C LEU A 25 1.97 3.65 -5.10
N ILE A 26 2.25 2.40 -5.47
CA ILE A 26 1.28 1.34 -5.72
C ILE A 26 1.25 0.44 -4.50
N ALA A 27 0.15 0.41 -3.78
CA ALA A 27 0.02 -0.38 -2.56
C ALA A 27 -1.14 -1.38 -2.63
N SER A 28 -0.94 -2.58 -2.11
CA SER A 28 -1.98 -3.63 -2.09
C SER A 28 -3.15 -3.31 -1.17
N ASN A 29 -2.96 -2.37 -0.23
CA ASN A 29 -3.98 -1.98 0.76
C ASN A 29 -3.73 -0.57 1.32
N CYS A 30 -4.51 -0.17 2.34
CA CYS A 30 -4.47 1.16 2.94
C CYS A 30 -3.16 1.51 3.70
N ASN A 31 -2.20 0.61 3.86
CA ASN A 31 -0.92 0.94 4.51
C ASN A 31 -0.17 2.02 3.74
N GLY A 32 -0.15 1.94 2.42
CA GLY A 32 0.49 2.94 1.56
C GLY A 32 -0.09 4.35 1.76
N CYS A 33 -1.42 4.49 1.74
CA CYS A 33 -2.05 5.80 1.93
C CYS A 33 -1.81 6.37 3.34
N CYS A 34 -1.75 5.52 4.36
CA CYS A 34 -1.45 5.95 5.72
C CYS A 34 -0.01 6.49 5.85
N ILE A 35 0.96 5.83 5.20
CA ILE A 35 2.36 6.28 5.15
C ILE A 35 2.47 7.62 4.42
N LEU A 36 1.90 7.74 3.22
CA LEU A 36 1.93 9.00 2.46
C LEU A 36 1.27 10.15 3.23
N ASN A 37 0.14 9.90 3.89
CA ASN A 37 -0.53 10.90 4.74
C ASN A 37 0.33 11.32 5.93
N ASP A 38 0.98 10.39 6.62
CA ASP A 38 1.90 10.71 7.72
C ASP A 38 3.09 11.56 7.24
N LEU A 39 3.56 11.35 6.02
CA LEU A 39 4.60 12.16 5.37
C LEU A 39 4.08 13.48 4.79
N GLY A 40 2.78 13.66 4.66
CA GLY A 40 2.17 14.84 4.04
C GLY A 40 2.35 14.89 2.52
N LEU A 41 2.56 13.72 1.91
CA LEU A 41 2.70 13.58 0.47
C LEU A 41 1.35 13.52 -0.23
N ARG A 42 1.32 14.00 -1.46
CA ARG A 42 0.17 13.87 -2.36
C ARG A 42 0.05 12.42 -2.85
N PHE A 43 -1.17 11.96 -3.05
CA PHE A 43 -1.43 10.66 -3.68
C PHE A 43 -1.29 10.79 -5.20
N ASN A 44 -0.20 10.28 -5.74
CA ASN A 44 0.13 10.29 -7.18
C ASN A 44 -0.20 8.95 -7.85
N SER A 45 -1.04 8.14 -7.25
CA SER A 45 -1.49 6.87 -7.80
C SER A 45 -2.94 6.63 -7.41
N PRO A 46 -3.74 5.92 -8.24
CA PRO A 46 -5.11 5.57 -7.89
C PRO A 46 -5.22 4.46 -6.84
N PHE A 47 -4.11 3.77 -6.51
CA PHE A 47 -4.07 2.68 -5.53
C PHE A 47 -4.10 3.22 -4.09
N VAL A 48 -5.18 3.91 -3.75
CA VAL A 48 -5.43 4.57 -2.47
C VAL A 48 -6.83 4.23 -2.00
N ASN A 49 -6.97 3.86 -0.73
CA ASN A 49 -8.26 3.51 -0.14
C ASN A 49 -8.95 2.30 -0.81
N LEU A 50 -8.16 1.37 -1.27
CA LEU A 50 -8.62 0.12 -1.88
C LEU A 50 -7.82 -1.07 -1.34
N TRP A 51 -8.26 -2.25 -1.68
CA TRP A 51 -7.60 -3.51 -1.41
C TRP A 51 -7.55 -4.38 -2.67
N VAL A 52 -6.46 -5.12 -2.84
CA VAL A 52 -6.22 -6.06 -3.93
C VAL A 52 -5.76 -7.38 -3.32
N GLU A 53 -6.26 -8.50 -3.86
CA GLU A 53 -5.83 -9.82 -3.41
C GLU A 53 -4.35 -10.07 -3.72
N PRO A 54 -3.62 -10.84 -2.88
CA PRO A 54 -2.18 -10.99 -2.99
C PRO A 54 -1.68 -11.39 -4.38
N ALA A 55 -2.15 -12.50 -4.93
CA ALA A 55 -1.73 -12.99 -6.24
C ALA A 55 -2.10 -12.02 -7.37
N GLU A 56 -3.25 -11.34 -7.26
CA GLU A 56 -3.69 -10.33 -8.23
C GLU A 56 -2.83 -9.07 -8.15
N PHE A 57 -2.40 -8.67 -6.95
CA PHE A 57 -1.51 -7.53 -6.76
C PHE A 57 -0.12 -7.78 -7.37
N VAL A 58 0.44 -8.98 -7.16
CA VAL A 58 1.72 -9.36 -7.79
C VAL A 58 1.63 -9.32 -9.31
N ARG A 59 0.56 -9.88 -9.87
CA ARG A 59 0.31 -9.83 -11.32
C ARG A 59 0.14 -8.41 -11.85
N LEU A 60 -0.61 -7.57 -11.13
CA LEU A 60 -0.77 -6.15 -11.45
C LEU A 60 0.58 -5.41 -11.51
N CYS A 61 1.42 -5.61 -10.50
CA CYS A 61 2.73 -4.96 -10.43
C CYS A 61 3.66 -5.42 -11.56
N GLY A 62 3.53 -6.68 -12.01
CA GLY A 62 4.34 -7.24 -13.09
C GLY A 62 4.04 -6.66 -14.47
N ASP A 63 2.87 -6.04 -14.67
CA ASP A 63 2.47 -5.45 -15.96
C ASP A 63 1.64 -4.17 -15.77
N LEU A 64 2.06 -3.33 -14.81
CA LEU A 64 1.31 -2.15 -14.38
C LEU A 64 0.92 -1.22 -15.54
N GLU A 65 1.83 -0.97 -16.49
CA GLU A 65 1.54 -0.09 -17.63
C GLU A 65 0.36 -0.57 -18.47
N ASN A 66 0.29 -1.86 -18.76
CA ASN A 66 -0.80 -2.42 -19.53
C ASN A 66 -2.12 -2.41 -18.76
N TYR A 67 -2.08 -2.70 -17.45
CA TYR A 67 -3.26 -2.54 -16.59
C TYR A 67 -3.73 -1.09 -16.55
N MET A 68 -2.83 -0.13 -16.42
CA MET A 68 -3.21 1.30 -16.37
C MET A 68 -3.74 1.86 -17.70
N ARG A 69 -3.59 1.16 -18.80
CA ARG A 69 -4.26 1.52 -20.09
C ARG A 69 -5.72 1.07 -20.14
N GLN A 70 -6.14 0.19 -19.27
CA GLN A 70 -7.49 -0.37 -19.23
C GLN A 70 -8.45 0.51 -18.43
N GLU A 71 -9.75 0.28 -18.68
CA GLU A 71 -10.86 0.96 -18.00
C GLU A 71 -11.36 0.12 -16.81
N LEU A 72 -11.82 0.79 -15.75
CA LEU A 72 -12.50 0.12 -14.64
C LEU A 72 -13.87 -0.41 -15.08
N GLN A 73 -14.09 -1.71 -14.90
CA GLN A 73 -15.37 -2.38 -15.14
C GLN A 73 -16.02 -2.71 -13.78
N PHE A 74 -17.00 -1.91 -13.36
CA PHE A 74 -17.66 -2.12 -12.07
C PHE A 74 -18.52 -3.38 -12.09
N LEU A 75 -18.42 -4.14 -11.01
CA LEU A 75 -19.22 -5.32 -10.77
C LEU A 75 -20.53 -4.94 -10.05
N PRO A 76 -21.62 -5.67 -10.30
CA PRO A 76 -22.86 -5.46 -9.56
C PRO A 76 -22.64 -5.54 -8.05
N SER A 77 -23.25 -4.63 -7.29
CA SER A 77 -23.24 -4.68 -5.83
C SER A 77 -23.86 -5.97 -5.32
N THR A 78 -23.27 -6.54 -4.27
CA THR A 78 -23.79 -7.72 -3.60
C THR A 78 -24.14 -7.39 -2.14
N PRO A 79 -25.01 -8.16 -1.47
CA PRO A 79 -25.28 -7.94 -0.05
C PRO A 79 -24.06 -8.02 0.86
N GLN A 80 -22.97 -8.66 0.40
CA GLN A 80 -21.73 -8.84 1.14
C GLN A 80 -20.75 -7.69 0.91
N THR A 81 -20.89 -6.92 -0.18
CA THR A 81 -20.00 -5.81 -0.53
C THR A 81 -20.76 -4.50 -0.56
N LEU A 82 -20.67 -3.74 0.53
CA LEU A 82 -21.33 -2.43 0.70
C LEU A 82 -20.54 -1.28 0.06
N TYR A 83 -19.52 -1.58 -0.72
CA TYR A 83 -18.62 -0.63 -1.39
C TYR A 83 -18.42 -1.06 -2.85
N PRO A 84 -18.01 -0.15 -3.74
CA PRO A 84 -17.75 -0.48 -5.14
C PRO A 84 -16.62 -1.51 -5.29
N VAL A 85 -16.84 -2.44 -6.22
CA VAL A 85 -15.82 -3.41 -6.67
C VAL A 85 -15.73 -3.29 -8.18
N ALA A 86 -14.51 -3.27 -8.71
CA ALA A 86 -14.30 -3.22 -10.16
C ALA A 86 -13.20 -4.19 -10.59
N LEU A 87 -13.25 -4.57 -11.85
CA LEU A 87 -12.15 -5.22 -12.55
C LEU A 87 -11.31 -4.16 -13.27
N LEU A 88 -10.01 -4.29 -13.17
CA LEU A 88 -9.04 -3.65 -14.03
C LEU A 88 -8.37 -4.78 -14.84
N GLY A 89 -8.86 -5.04 -16.04
CA GLY A 89 -8.56 -6.28 -16.74
C GLY A 89 -9.10 -7.50 -15.99
N ASP A 90 -8.21 -8.38 -15.55
CA ASP A 90 -8.50 -9.57 -14.76
C ASP A 90 -8.19 -9.40 -13.26
N VAL A 91 -7.78 -8.19 -12.84
CA VAL A 91 -7.48 -7.85 -11.44
C VAL A 91 -8.70 -7.20 -10.78
N LYS A 92 -9.12 -7.74 -9.64
CA LYS A 92 -10.24 -7.22 -8.87
C LYS A 92 -9.78 -6.20 -7.83
N LEU A 93 -10.39 -5.03 -7.86
CA LEU A 93 -10.12 -3.91 -6.97
C LEU A 93 -11.31 -3.68 -6.05
N TYR A 94 -11.07 -3.69 -4.73
CA TYR A 94 -12.09 -3.51 -3.70
C TYR A 94 -11.96 -2.10 -3.11
N PHE A 95 -12.88 -1.19 -3.44
CA PHE A 95 -12.84 0.22 -3.06
C PHE A 95 -13.53 0.47 -1.71
N GLN A 96 -13.02 -0.16 -0.64
CA GLN A 96 -13.63 -0.25 0.70
C GLN A 96 -13.96 1.09 1.37
N HIS A 97 -13.40 2.20 0.90
CA HIS A 97 -13.57 3.53 1.50
C HIS A 97 -14.25 4.52 0.54
N TYR A 98 -15.01 4.01 -0.43
CA TYR A 98 -15.79 4.81 -1.36
C TYR A 98 -17.27 4.45 -1.27
N ASP A 99 -18.10 5.47 -1.34
CA ASP A 99 -19.54 5.33 -1.19
C ASP A 99 -20.26 5.08 -2.53
N SER A 100 -19.58 5.30 -3.67
CA SER A 100 -20.18 5.14 -5.00
C SER A 100 -19.15 4.92 -6.10
N GLU A 101 -19.60 4.30 -7.21
CA GLU A 101 -18.79 4.15 -8.43
C GLU A 101 -18.35 5.51 -9.00
N ALA A 102 -19.22 6.52 -8.97
CA ALA A 102 -18.90 7.85 -9.46
C ALA A 102 -17.73 8.48 -8.68
N ALA A 103 -17.73 8.35 -7.34
CA ALA A 103 -16.63 8.81 -6.51
C ALA A 103 -15.32 8.06 -6.78
N VAL A 104 -15.41 6.74 -7.07
CA VAL A 104 -14.23 5.95 -7.47
C VAL A 104 -13.68 6.45 -8.79
N ARG A 105 -14.52 6.61 -9.85
CA ARG A 105 -14.07 7.06 -11.18
C ARG A 105 -13.37 8.42 -11.10
N GLU A 106 -14.00 9.40 -10.45
CA GLU A 106 -13.41 10.73 -10.29
C GLU A 106 -12.04 10.67 -9.59
N ALA A 107 -11.94 9.95 -8.48
CA ALA A 107 -10.70 9.82 -7.73
C ALA A 107 -9.64 9.03 -8.51
N TRP A 108 -10.05 7.98 -9.23
CA TRP A 108 -9.19 7.15 -10.07
C TRP A 108 -8.55 7.96 -11.18
N ASP A 109 -9.37 8.64 -11.98
CA ASP A 109 -8.89 9.41 -13.14
C ASP A 109 -7.97 10.56 -12.71
N HIS A 110 -8.35 11.30 -11.66
CA HIS A 110 -7.54 12.38 -11.12
C HIS A 110 -6.17 11.90 -10.60
N ARG A 111 -6.08 10.70 -10.05
CA ARG A 111 -4.82 10.16 -9.51
C ARG A 111 -4.01 9.48 -10.58
N LYS A 112 -4.66 8.74 -11.50
CA LYS A 112 -4.03 8.13 -12.66
C LYS A 112 -3.29 9.17 -13.50
N ALA A 113 -3.91 10.33 -13.73
CA ALA A 113 -3.30 11.45 -14.47
C ALA A 113 -2.03 12.04 -13.81
N ARG A 114 -1.73 11.68 -12.57
CA ARG A 114 -0.53 12.12 -11.84
C ARG A 114 0.53 11.04 -11.68
N MET A 115 0.26 9.84 -12.19
CA MET A 115 1.25 8.76 -12.11
C MET A 115 2.49 9.13 -12.93
N ASP A 116 3.63 8.90 -12.31
CA ASP A 116 4.93 8.96 -12.94
C ASP A 116 5.54 7.56 -12.88
N PHE A 117 5.72 6.95 -14.05
CA PHE A 117 6.21 5.58 -14.17
C PHE A 117 7.73 5.47 -13.95
N ASP A 118 8.46 6.59 -13.99
CA ASP A 118 9.88 6.63 -13.67
C ASP A 118 10.14 6.61 -12.14
N HIS A 119 9.10 6.91 -11.34
CA HIS A 119 9.17 7.02 -9.88
C HIS A 119 8.22 6.04 -9.16
N LEU A 120 8.15 4.80 -9.65
CA LEU A 120 7.30 3.74 -9.09
C LEU A 120 7.89 3.11 -7.83
N TYR A 121 7.04 2.98 -6.82
CA TYR A 121 7.28 2.25 -5.58
C TYR A 121 6.16 1.24 -5.36
N PHE A 122 6.48 -0.04 -5.15
CA PHE A 122 5.51 -1.09 -4.88
C PHE A 122 5.55 -1.50 -3.42
N LEU A 123 4.43 -1.33 -2.72
CA LEU A 123 4.28 -1.73 -1.33
C LEU A 123 3.24 -2.84 -1.20
N PHE A 124 3.73 -4.03 -1.00
CA PHE A 124 2.91 -5.20 -0.74
C PHE A 124 2.76 -5.43 0.77
N THR A 125 1.76 -6.18 1.17
CA THR A 125 1.57 -6.61 2.56
C THR A 125 1.15 -8.07 2.55
N ASP A 126 1.79 -8.89 3.34
CA ASP A 126 1.37 -10.26 3.56
C ASP A 126 0.05 -10.24 4.33
N HIS A 127 -1.05 -10.27 3.62
CA HIS A 127 -2.40 -10.17 4.12
C HIS A 127 -3.18 -11.45 3.80
N ASP A 128 -4.44 -11.53 4.21
CA ASP A 128 -5.28 -12.71 4.04
C ASP A 128 -5.11 -13.38 2.68
N GLY A 129 -4.75 -14.65 2.68
CA GLY A 129 -4.54 -15.44 1.48
C GLY A 129 -3.16 -15.32 0.82
N CYS A 130 -2.25 -14.46 1.34
CA CYS A 130 -0.89 -14.36 0.82
C CYS A 130 -0.12 -15.67 1.04
N THR A 131 0.51 -16.15 -0.01
CA THR A 131 1.33 -17.37 0.00
C THR A 131 2.81 -17.03 -0.11
N GLU A 132 3.67 -18.00 0.26
CA GLU A 132 5.12 -17.88 0.05
C GLU A 132 5.47 -17.67 -1.42
N GLN A 133 4.70 -18.27 -2.32
CA GLN A 133 4.87 -18.08 -3.76
C GLN A 133 4.60 -16.63 -4.19
N ASP A 134 3.58 -15.99 -3.63
CA ASP A 134 3.30 -14.56 -3.92
C ASP A 134 4.45 -13.67 -3.47
N LEU A 135 5.03 -13.94 -2.29
CA LEU A 135 6.19 -13.19 -1.78
C LEU A 135 7.40 -13.35 -2.70
N GLN A 136 7.70 -14.60 -3.12
CA GLN A 136 8.81 -14.89 -4.03
C GLN A 136 8.61 -14.24 -5.40
N GLN A 137 7.41 -14.32 -5.97
CA GLN A 137 7.10 -13.70 -7.26
C GLN A 137 7.19 -12.16 -7.17
N PHE A 138 6.72 -11.57 -6.07
CA PHE A 138 6.85 -10.13 -5.84
C PHE A 138 8.32 -9.69 -5.74
N ASP A 139 9.16 -10.46 -5.05
CA ASP A 139 10.59 -10.18 -4.92
C ASP A 139 11.36 -10.26 -6.25
N GLN A 140 10.84 -11.06 -7.21
CA GLN A 140 11.42 -11.25 -8.54
C GLN A 140 10.97 -10.18 -9.54
N LEU A 141 10.05 -9.29 -9.19
CA LEU A 141 9.63 -8.22 -10.09
C LEU A 141 10.83 -7.33 -10.46
N GLU A 142 10.94 -7.03 -11.75
CA GLU A 142 11.92 -6.09 -12.28
C GLU A 142 11.52 -4.63 -11.95
N ALA A 143 11.46 -4.31 -10.67
CA ALA A 143 11.12 -3.00 -10.18
C ALA A 143 12.20 -2.49 -9.23
N LYS A 144 12.51 -1.20 -9.32
CA LYS A 144 13.60 -0.57 -8.56
C LYS A 144 13.30 -0.53 -7.06
N HIS A 145 12.05 -0.29 -6.68
CA HIS A 145 11.64 -0.07 -5.29
C HIS A 145 10.47 -0.97 -4.91
N ASN A 146 10.80 -2.16 -4.40
CA ASN A 146 9.84 -3.15 -3.90
C ASN A 146 10.01 -3.30 -2.39
N ALA A 147 8.90 -3.29 -1.65
CA ALA A 147 8.87 -3.65 -0.24
C ALA A 147 7.62 -4.47 0.07
N VAL A 148 7.78 -5.56 0.81
CA VAL A 148 6.66 -6.34 1.34
C VAL A 148 6.70 -6.37 2.86
N LEU A 149 5.63 -5.89 3.50
CA LEU A 149 5.48 -5.96 4.95
C LEU A 149 5.07 -7.39 5.33
N CYS A 150 5.87 -8.05 6.17
CA CYS A 150 5.69 -9.45 6.54
C CYS A 150 5.47 -9.62 8.05
N HIS A 151 4.58 -10.54 8.45
CA HIS A 151 4.31 -10.88 9.86
C HIS A 151 5.43 -11.74 10.49
N LYS A 152 6.27 -12.34 9.64
CA LYS A 152 7.44 -13.16 10.02
C LYS A 152 8.67 -12.73 9.24
N PRO A 153 9.88 -13.05 9.74
CA PRO A 153 11.10 -12.85 8.98
C PRO A 153 11.15 -13.77 7.74
N HIS A 154 11.55 -13.22 6.60
CA HIS A 154 11.81 -13.95 5.35
C HIS A 154 13.22 -13.59 4.85
N PRO A 155 14.29 -14.26 5.37
CA PRO A 155 15.67 -13.89 5.07
C PRO A 155 16.05 -14.07 3.59
N ASP A 156 15.34 -14.92 2.87
CA ASP A 156 15.59 -15.25 1.47
C ASP A 156 14.82 -14.32 0.49
N ILE A 157 14.04 -13.37 1.00
CA ILE A 157 13.25 -12.41 0.22
C ILE A 157 13.81 -11.01 0.49
N ARG A 158 14.44 -10.39 -0.51
CA ARG A 158 15.13 -9.08 -0.39
C ARG A 158 14.19 -7.93 -0.04
N SER A 159 12.99 -7.96 -0.64
CA SER A 159 11.96 -6.94 -0.43
C SER A 159 11.24 -7.08 0.92
N ALA A 160 11.47 -8.16 1.68
CA ALA A 160 10.75 -8.44 2.92
C ALA A 160 11.15 -7.51 4.06
N VAL A 161 10.15 -6.90 4.67
CA VAL A 161 10.28 -6.06 5.87
C VAL A 161 9.47 -6.70 7.00
N TYR A 162 10.16 -7.18 8.01
CA TYR A 162 9.51 -7.80 9.16
C TYR A 162 8.86 -6.76 10.07
N ILE A 163 7.54 -6.91 10.27
CA ILE A 163 6.72 -6.07 11.16
C ILE A 163 6.40 -6.86 12.43
N ARG A 164 7.03 -6.50 13.53
CA ARG A 164 6.89 -7.20 14.82
C ARG A 164 5.50 -7.03 15.43
N GLY A 165 5.05 -8.07 16.12
CA GLY A 165 3.80 -8.08 16.88
C GLY A 165 2.65 -8.80 16.18
N PHE A 166 2.95 -9.51 15.10
CA PHE A 166 2.00 -10.35 14.37
C PHE A 166 2.50 -11.79 14.20
N GLU A 167 3.54 -12.20 14.92
CA GLU A 167 4.24 -13.49 14.78
C GLU A 167 3.30 -14.70 14.93
N GLU A 168 2.36 -14.58 15.87
CA GLU A 168 1.37 -15.64 16.17
C GLU A 168 0.09 -15.52 15.32
N LYS A 169 0.08 -14.60 14.35
CA LYS A 169 -1.05 -14.39 13.44
C LYS A 169 -0.78 -15.06 12.10
N PRO A 170 -1.82 -15.39 11.32
CA PRO A 170 -1.65 -15.97 9.99
C PRO A 170 -1.08 -14.97 8.97
N CYS A 171 -1.16 -13.67 9.26
CA CYS A 171 -0.72 -12.58 8.40
C CYS A 171 -0.59 -11.27 9.19
N ILE A 172 -0.13 -10.19 8.55
CA ILE A 172 -0.18 -8.84 9.12
C ILE A 172 -1.64 -8.41 9.32
N GLY A 173 -1.95 -7.99 10.54
CA GLY A 173 -3.21 -7.35 10.88
C GLY A 173 -3.21 -5.86 10.55
N MET A 174 -3.92 -5.07 11.35
CA MET A 174 -4.03 -3.61 11.15
C MET A 174 -2.72 -2.90 11.53
N SER A 175 -1.74 -2.91 10.65
CA SER A 175 -0.41 -2.31 10.89
C SER A 175 -0.45 -0.78 11.06
N MET A 176 -1.53 -0.11 10.64
CA MET A 176 -1.76 1.31 10.88
C MET A 176 -2.16 1.64 12.33
N ARG A 177 -2.45 0.65 13.17
CA ARG A 177 -2.72 0.87 14.60
C ARG A 177 -1.44 1.16 15.38
N TYR A 178 -1.60 1.89 16.48
CA TYR A 178 -0.52 2.08 17.43
C TYR A 178 -0.18 0.77 18.13
N ARG A 179 1.12 0.51 18.36
CA ARG A 179 1.63 -0.71 19.01
C ARG A 179 1.07 -0.93 20.43
N SER A 180 0.84 0.14 21.15
CA SER A 180 0.25 0.08 22.48
C SER A 180 -0.45 1.40 22.85
N LYS A 181 -1.14 1.37 23.99
CA LYS A 181 -1.81 2.54 24.57
C LYS A 181 -0.83 3.70 24.82
N PHE A 182 0.44 3.40 25.10
CA PHE A 182 1.47 4.39 25.44
C PHE A 182 2.43 4.67 24.28
N SER A 183 2.43 3.88 23.20
CA SER A 183 3.30 4.07 22.06
C SER A 183 2.75 5.12 21.09
N ILE A 184 3.63 5.97 20.57
CA ILE A 184 3.34 6.85 19.44
C ILE A 184 3.65 6.18 18.09
N ARG A 185 4.38 5.05 18.12
CA ARG A 185 4.70 4.26 16.93
C ARG A 185 3.53 3.37 16.56
N LYS A 186 3.22 3.34 15.28
CA LYS A 186 2.35 2.35 14.64
C LYS A 186 3.15 1.10 14.32
N TYR A 187 2.49 -0.02 14.02
CA TYR A 187 3.21 -1.24 13.66
C TYR A 187 4.05 -1.05 12.40
N TYR A 188 3.54 -0.39 11.36
CA TYR A 188 4.29 -0.15 10.13
C TYR A 188 5.51 0.79 10.29
N ASP A 189 5.69 1.45 11.43
CA ASP A 189 6.90 2.24 11.71
C ASP A 189 8.14 1.36 11.98
N ASP A 190 8.04 0.03 11.91
CA ASP A 190 9.20 -0.87 11.84
C ASP A 190 9.87 -0.82 10.47
N PHE A 191 9.13 -0.45 9.45
CA PHE A 191 9.63 -0.13 8.14
C PHE A 191 10.17 1.30 8.11
N ASP A 192 11.46 1.50 7.79
CA ASP A 192 11.98 2.85 7.53
C ASP A 192 11.61 3.28 6.10
N TYR A 193 10.31 3.55 5.91
CA TYR A 193 9.77 4.00 4.63
C TYR A 193 10.36 5.34 4.16
N VAL A 194 10.96 6.13 5.06
CA VAL A 194 11.64 7.38 4.68
C VAL A 194 12.97 7.08 4.01
N ALA A 195 13.75 6.13 4.55
CA ALA A 195 14.97 5.68 3.90
C ALA A 195 14.65 5.06 2.54
N TRP A 196 13.65 4.19 2.48
CA TRP A 196 13.20 3.54 1.25
C TRP A 196 12.76 4.52 0.16
N PHE A 197 11.98 5.55 0.51
CA PHE A 197 11.60 6.60 -0.45
C PHE A 197 12.78 7.49 -0.90
N ASN A 198 13.84 7.56 -0.13
CA ASN A 198 15.04 8.32 -0.48
C ASN A 198 16.05 7.53 -1.34
N GLU A 199 15.83 6.25 -1.57
CA GLU A 199 16.63 5.45 -2.52
C GLU A 199 16.36 5.96 -3.95
N LEU A 200 17.43 6.35 -4.66
CA LEU A 200 17.41 6.90 -6.02
C LEU A 200 17.75 5.84 -7.06
#